data_d8ae488890f93fe1a5c35d8966a96e9b
#
_entry.id   d8ae488890f93fe1a5c35d8966a96e9b
#
_cell.length_a   1.000
_cell.length_b   1.000
_cell.length_c   1.000
_cell.angle_alpha   90.00
_cell.angle_beta   90.00
_cell.angle_gamma   90.00
#
_symmetry.space_group_name_H-M   'P 1'
#
loop_
_entity.id
_entity.type
_entity.pdbx_description
1 polymer ?
#
loop_
_entity_poly.entity_id
_entity_poly.type
_entity_poly.pdbx_seq_one_letter_code
_entity_poly.pdbx_strand_id
1 'polypeptide(L)'
;MNRAPQHWNKELKVGVQVLTRTFQFDDFSQAMAFATRVGEAADFADHHPEITVSWGRVRVDWWSHDAKGVTSRDISLAETTNRLYL
;
A
#
# COMPACT_ATOMS: atom_id res chain seq x y z
N MET A 1 -9.49 17.42 -0.31
CA MET A 1 -10.34 16.30 0.05
C MET A 1 -9.55 15.02 0.00
N ASN A 2 -9.52 14.29 1.11
CA ASN A 2 -8.72 13.07 1.20
C ASN A 2 -9.56 11.86 0.82
N ARG A 3 -9.81 11.73 -0.46
CA ARG A 3 -10.53 10.57 -1.00
C ARG A 3 -9.54 9.45 -1.26
N ALA A 4 -9.96 8.22 -0.96
CA ALA A 4 -9.14 7.06 -1.29
C ALA A 4 -8.95 6.99 -2.81
N PRO A 5 -7.72 6.70 -3.30
CA PRO A 5 -7.52 6.46 -4.72
C PRO A 5 -8.32 5.25 -5.20
N GLN A 6 -8.44 5.12 -6.52
CA GLN A 6 -9.21 4.05 -7.12
C GLN A 6 -8.73 2.68 -6.64
N HIS A 7 -9.67 1.82 -6.24
CA HIS A 7 -9.45 0.45 -5.75
C HIS A 7 -8.92 0.35 -4.33
N TRP A 8 -8.75 1.47 -3.64
CA TRP A 8 -8.31 1.47 -2.25
C TRP A 8 -9.48 1.66 -1.31
N ASN A 9 -9.43 0.97 -0.16
CA ASN A 9 -10.44 1.07 0.88
C ASN A 9 -9.78 1.51 2.19
N LYS A 10 -10.58 2.13 3.06
CA LYS A 10 -10.15 2.43 4.43
C LYS A 10 -10.65 1.32 5.33
N GLU A 11 -9.76 0.76 6.15
CA GLU A 11 -10.10 -0.31 7.10
C GLU A 11 -9.51 0.00 8.45
N LEU A 12 -10.12 -0.54 9.50
CA LEU A 12 -9.53 -0.51 10.84
C LEU A 12 -8.64 -1.74 10.98
N LYS A 13 -7.40 -1.53 11.44
CA LYS A 13 -6.45 -2.58 11.68
C LYS A 13 -5.82 -2.33 13.04
N VAL A 14 -6.16 -3.18 14.01
CA VAL A 14 -5.71 -3.05 15.41
C VAL A 14 -6.00 -1.64 15.93
N GLY A 15 -7.21 -1.14 15.66
CA GLY A 15 -7.66 0.18 16.15
C GLY A 15 -7.15 1.37 15.36
N VAL A 16 -6.38 1.15 14.29
CA VAL A 16 -5.83 2.23 13.45
C VAL A 16 -6.45 2.14 12.06
N GLN A 17 -6.92 3.26 11.54
CA GLN A 17 -7.44 3.28 10.18
C GLN A 17 -6.27 3.25 9.19
N VAL A 18 -6.34 2.31 8.24
CA VAL A 18 -5.34 2.15 7.19
C VAL A 18 -6.00 2.26 5.83
N LEU A 19 -5.21 2.63 4.83
CA LEU A 19 -5.63 2.65 3.43
C LEU A 19 -5.06 1.40 2.79
N THR A 20 -5.93 0.52 2.28
CA THR A 20 -5.52 -0.83 1.87
C THR A 20 -5.98 -1.17 0.46
N ARG A 21 -5.15 -1.95 -0.23
CA ARG A 21 -5.49 -2.57 -1.51
C ARG A 21 -4.77 -3.91 -1.62
N THR A 22 -5.45 -4.90 -2.21
CA THR A 22 -4.83 -6.19 -2.55
C THR A 22 -4.67 -6.27 -4.06
N PHE A 23 -3.45 -6.61 -4.50
CA PHE A 23 -3.09 -6.70 -5.91
C PHE A 23 -2.93 -8.17 -6.29
N GLN A 24 -3.44 -8.55 -7.47
CA GLN A 24 -3.42 -9.93 -7.94
C GLN A 24 -2.29 -10.14 -8.94
N PHE A 25 -1.65 -11.31 -8.86
CA PHE A 25 -0.56 -11.71 -9.76
C PHE A 25 -0.71 -13.17 -10.15
N ASP A 26 -0.05 -13.55 -11.25
CA ASP A 26 -0.15 -14.91 -11.79
C ASP A 26 0.66 -15.92 -10.97
N ASP A 27 1.69 -15.46 -10.24
CA ASP A 27 2.53 -16.35 -9.45
C ASP A 27 3.22 -15.58 -8.32
N PHE A 28 3.98 -16.31 -7.52
CA PHE A 28 4.66 -15.75 -6.36
C PHE A 28 5.81 -14.82 -6.77
N SER A 29 6.55 -15.16 -7.83
CA SER A 29 7.68 -14.34 -8.28
C SER A 29 7.23 -12.95 -8.70
N GLN A 30 6.12 -12.87 -9.41
CA GLN A 30 5.58 -11.57 -9.83
C GLN A 30 5.09 -10.77 -8.62
N ALA A 31 4.47 -11.44 -7.65
CA ALA A 31 4.03 -10.79 -6.42
C ALA A 31 5.23 -10.21 -5.66
N MET A 32 6.30 -10.99 -5.52
CA MET A 32 7.51 -10.52 -4.84
C MET A 32 8.18 -9.36 -5.57
N ALA A 33 8.22 -9.41 -6.89
CA ALA A 33 8.81 -8.33 -7.69
C ALA A 33 8.04 -7.02 -7.47
N PHE A 34 6.71 -7.09 -7.44
CA PHE A 34 5.89 -5.91 -7.16
C PHE A 34 6.13 -5.39 -5.75
N ALA A 35 6.14 -6.28 -4.76
CA ALA A 35 6.38 -5.90 -3.36
C ALA A 35 7.73 -5.19 -3.22
N THR A 36 8.76 -5.65 -3.93
CA THR A 36 10.07 -5.02 -3.91
C THR A 36 10.00 -3.59 -4.45
N ARG A 37 9.28 -3.38 -5.55
CA ARG A 37 9.12 -2.03 -6.11
C ARG A 37 8.38 -1.10 -5.14
N VAL A 38 7.36 -1.61 -4.46
CA VAL A 38 6.65 -0.83 -3.45
C VAL A 38 7.59 -0.47 -2.30
N GLY A 39 8.41 -1.44 -1.87
CA GLY A 39 9.40 -1.19 -0.81
C GLY A 39 10.41 -0.13 -1.19
N GLU A 40 10.88 -0.14 -2.44
CA GLU A 40 11.81 0.87 -2.93
C GLU A 40 11.17 2.26 -2.94
N ALA A 41 9.93 2.37 -3.38
CA ALA A 41 9.21 3.64 -3.37
C ALA A 41 9.00 4.14 -1.93
N ALA A 42 8.72 3.22 -1.01
CA ALA A 42 8.57 3.55 0.41
C ALA A 42 9.87 4.10 0.99
N ASP A 43 11.00 3.46 0.69
CA ASP A 43 12.30 3.93 1.15
C ASP A 43 12.60 5.31 0.61
N PHE A 44 12.31 5.53 -0.66
CA PHE A 44 12.54 6.82 -1.29
C PHE A 44 11.72 7.92 -0.63
N ALA A 45 10.49 7.62 -0.27
CA ALA A 45 9.58 8.58 0.37
C ALA A 45 9.79 8.68 1.89
N ASP A 46 10.62 7.81 2.46
CA ASP A 46 10.81 7.69 3.90
C ASP A 46 9.48 7.55 4.64
N HIS A 47 8.58 6.73 4.08
CA HIS A 47 7.27 6.48 4.65
C HIS A 47 6.88 5.05 4.30
N HIS A 48 6.75 4.18 5.31
CA HIS A 48 6.72 2.74 5.07
C HIS A 48 5.35 2.13 5.33
N PRO A 49 4.85 1.32 4.38
CA PRO A 49 3.59 0.59 4.54
C PRO A 49 3.84 -0.74 5.22
N GLU A 50 2.76 -1.43 5.54
CA GLU A 50 2.85 -2.86 5.77
C GLU A 50 2.56 -3.56 4.46
N ILE A 51 3.43 -4.51 4.07
CA ILE A 51 3.30 -5.25 2.83
C ILE A 51 3.17 -6.72 3.18
N THR A 52 2.09 -7.34 2.74
CA THR A 52 1.86 -8.78 2.96
C THR A 52 1.89 -9.48 1.62
N VAL A 53 2.86 -10.37 1.45
CA VAL A 53 3.02 -11.12 0.20
C VAL A 53 2.56 -12.55 0.42
N SER A 54 1.71 -13.02 -0.49
CA SER A 54 1.31 -14.43 -0.52
C SER A 54 1.28 -14.88 -1.97
N TRP A 55 1.07 -16.19 -2.19
CA TRP A 55 1.04 -16.68 -3.55
C TRP A 55 -0.03 -15.94 -4.35
N GLY A 56 0.41 -15.29 -5.42
CA GLY A 56 -0.48 -14.57 -6.33
C GLY A 56 -1.10 -13.29 -5.79
N ARG A 57 -0.67 -12.78 -4.62
CA ARG A 57 -1.27 -11.57 -4.03
C ARG A 57 -0.26 -10.75 -3.27
N VAL A 58 -0.45 -9.43 -3.32
CA VAL A 58 0.26 -8.49 -2.44
C VAL A 58 -0.79 -7.55 -1.84
N ARG A 59 -0.88 -7.54 -0.52
CA ARG A 59 -1.70 -6.55 0.18
C ARG A 59 -0.79 -5.44 0.68
N VAL A 60 -1.17 -4.20 0.43
CA VAL A 60 -0.42 -3.02 0.87
C VAL A 60 -1.33 -2.18 1.77
N ASP A 61 -0.85 -1.87 2.96
CA ASP A 61 -1.55 -1.03 3.92
C ASP A 61 -0.70 0.22 4.17
N TRP A 62 -1.24 1.38 3.82
CA TRP A 62 -0.59 2.66 4.07
C TRP A 62 -1.28 3.39 5.21
N TRP A 63 -0.51 3.86 6.17
CA TRP A 63 -1.00 4.78 7.21
C TRP A 63 0.18 5.55 7.79
N SER A 64 -0.11 6.66 8.45
CA SER A 64 0.90 7.49 9.08
C SER A 64 0.91 7.20 10.57
N HIS A 65 2.03 6.65 11.06
CA HIS A 65 2.15 6.22 12.46
C HIS A 65 2.02 7.40 13.43
N ASP A 66 2.61 8.54 13.08
CA ASP A 66 2.56 9.75 13.91
C ASP A 66 1.15 10.33 14.01
N ALA A 67 0.35 10.20 12.96
CA ALA A 67 -1.03 10.68 12.95
C ALA A 67 -2.03 9.61 13.38
N LYS A 68 -1.59 8.35 13.54
CA LYS A 68 -2.41 7.20 13.88
C LYS A 68 -3.58 7.02 12.92
N GLY A 69 -3.34 7.23 11.65
CA GLY A 69 -4.37 7.10 10.62
C GLY A 69 -3.87 7.53 9.26
N VAL A 70 -4.82 7.70 8.34
CA VAL A 70 -4.52 8.03 6.94
C VAL A 70 -4.36 9.54 6.78
N THR A 71 -3.28 9.95 6.12
CA THR A 71 -3.00 11.35 5.81
C THR A 71 -2.83 11.51 4.31
N SER A 72 -2.60 12.74 3.84
CA SER A 72 -2.37 13.00 2.42
C SER A 72 -1.12 12.28 1.89
N ARG A 73 -0.12 12.02 2.75
CA ARG A 73 1.06 11.24 2.33
C ARG A 73 0.66 9.83 1.93
N ASP A 74 -0.25 9.22 2.68
CA ASP A 74 -0.70 7.86 2.40
C ASP A 74 -1.48 7.80 1.10
N ILE A 75 -2.32 8.80 0.83
CA ILE A 75 -3.09 8.87 -0.40
C ILE A 75 -2.16 9.03 -1.60
N SER A 76 -1.15 9.89 -1.48
CA SER A 76 -0.16 10.09 -2.54
C SER A 76 0.61 8.79 -2.82
N LEU A 77 1.00 8.06 -1.78
CA LEU A 77 1.75 6.81 -1.94
C LEU A 77 0.87 5.67 -2.44
N ALA A 78 -0.42 5.68 -2.11
CA ALA A 78 -1.36 4.73 -2.71
C ALA A 78 -1.48 4.96 -4.22
N GLU A 79 -1.51 6.22 -4.65
CA GLU A 79 -1.51 6.54 -6.09
C GLU A 79 -0.23 6.09 -6.77
N THR A 80 0.91 6.30 -6.12
CA THR A 80 2.20 5.80 -6.61
C THR A 80 2.17 4.28 -6.74
N THR A 81 1.64 3.60 -5.73
CA THR A 81 1.53 2.14 -5.74
C THR A 81 0.67 1.67 -6.93
N ASN A 82 -0.44 2.37 -7.20
CA ASN A 82 -1.27 2.03 -8.36
C ASN A 82 -0.47 2.09 -9.66
N ARG A 83 0.38 3.11 -9.81
CA ARG A 83 1.19 3.27 -11.03
C ARG A 83 2.23 2.16 -11.18
N LEU A 84 2.68 1.58 -10.08
CA LEU A 84 3.63 0.48 -10.13
C LEU A 84 2.99 -0.83 -10.57
N TYR A 85 1.67 -0.92 -10.53
CA TYR A 85 0.91 -2.12 -10.86
C TYR A 85 0.49 -2.09 -12.32
N LEU A 86 1.44 -2.15 -13.22
CA LEU A 86 1.11 -2.15 -14.66
C LEU A 86 1.64 -3.40 -15.34
#